data_e52a5738bec76cc05e20b84af8c29aea
#
_entry.id   e52a5738bec76cc05e20b84af8c29aea
#
_cell.length_a   1.000
_cell.length_b   1.000
_cell.length_c   1.000
_cell.angle_alpha   90.00
_cell.angle_beta   90.00
_cell.angle_gamma   90.00
#
_symmetry.space_group_name_H-M   'P 1'
#
loop_
_entity.id
_entity.type
_entity.pdbx_description
1 polymer ?
#
loop_
_entity_poly.entity_id
_entity_poly.type
_entity_poly.pdbx_seq_one_letter_code
_entity_poly.pdbx_strand_id
1 'polypeptide(L)'
;PEVDGILGTGSFQDIVLAVEAVMEGIHPRYFGDINAPVDEFGRVLTTPDHYAYLRIAEGCDNWCAFCIIPKLRGKYRSRPMESVLAEARALAARGVKELIVVAQDITRYGTDWDGRRHLADLLEELCKLDFPWIRLHYLYPEQMDGRLIGVIAREPKILKYLDIPLQHCNDAILRRMNRRGDKAYIEDLLEKLRERIPGLVLRTSLITGLPGEGEAEFEELCQFLWDQRMLRAGVFPYSPEEGTPAAKMDRVDTEEAQRRAELVVDIQSRIMDEWNEAMQGETIEVLCDGFDGQSMMNAGRSYAESPDIDGRIYFTADGPVEAGTFVRVRITGAMDGELTGELVPDFEEVSL
;
A
#
# COMPACT_ATOMS: atom_id res chain seq x y z
N PRO A 1 14.04 -25.30 -19.33
CA PRO A 1 15.22 -26.04 -18.90
C PRO A 1 15.91 -25.40 -17.69
N GLU A 2 15.47 -24.20 -17.27
CA GLU A 2 16.11 -23.42 -16.17
C GLU A 2 15.35 -23.55 -14.85
N VAL A 3 14.18 -24.16 -14.85
CA VAL A 3 13.35 -24.38 -13.66
C VAL A 3 12.96 -25.83 -13.53
N ASP A 4 12.96 -26.35 -12.30
CA ASP A 4 12.68 -27.76 -12.05
C ASP A 4 11.18 -28.03 -11.91
N GLY A 5 10.37 -27.04 -11.55
CA GLY A 5 8.92 -27.15 -11.46
C GLY A 5 8.21 -25.81 -11.64
N ILE A 6 6.92 -25.83 -11.99
CA ILE A 6 6.07 -24.64 -12.17
C ILE A 6 4.75 -24.86 -11.43
N LEU A 7 4.38 -23.88 -10.59
CA LEU A 7 3.08 -23.83 -9.94
C LEU A 7 2.36 -22.55 -10.37
N GLY A 8 1.13 -22.69 -10.84
CA GLY A 8 0.25 -21.55 -11.06
C GLY A 8 -0.35 -21.01 -9.75
N THR A 9 -0.94 -19.82 -9.81
CA THR A 9 -1.54 -19.15 -8.64
C THR A 9 -2.69 -19.94 -8.00
N GLY A 10 -3.33 -20.85 -8.74
CA GLY A 10 -4.35 -21.77 -8.21
C GLY A 10 -3.78 -23.04 -7.57
N SER A 11 -2.45 -23.21 -7.54
CA SER A 11 -1.79 -24.44 -7.02
C SER A 11 -0.66 -24.16 -6.03
N PHE A 12 -0.57 -22.94 -5.45
CA PHE A 12 0.51 -22.64 -4.50
C PHE A 12 0.49 -23.55 -3.25
N GLN A 13 -0.67 -24.13 -2.93
CA GLN A 13 -0.84 -25.08 -1.83
C GLN A 13 -0.11 -26.41 -2.09
N ASP A 14 0.10 -26.75 -3.36
CA ASP A 14 0.75 -27.99 -3.77
C ASP A 14 2.28 -27.90 -3.76
N ILE A 15 2.85 -26.83 -3.16
CA ILE A 15 4.30 -26.57 -3.17
C ILE A 15 5.11 -27.73 -2.59
N VAL A 16 4.63 -28.38 -1.51
CA VAL A 16 5.32 -29.51 -0.89
C VAL A 16 5.36 -30.69 -1.86
N LEU A 17 4.21 -31.02 -2.47
CA LEU A 17 4.12 -32.10 -3.47
C LEU A 17 5.01 -31.82 -4.68
N ALA A 18 5.08 -30.55 -5.11
CA ALA A 18 5.95 -30.16 -6.22
C ALA A 18 7.44 -30.32 -5.86
N VAL A 19 7.84 -29.92 -4.66
CA VAL A 19 9.23 -30.09 -4.18
C VAL A 19 9.58 -31.58 -4.07
N GLU A 20 8.71 -32.41 -3.51
CA GLU A 20 8.91 -33.86 -3.44
C GLU A 20 9.08 -34.47 -4.83
N ALA A 21 8.21 -34.12 -5.79
CA ALA A 21 8.32 -34.58 -7.19
C ALA A 21 9.66 -34.16 -7.84
N VAL A 22 10.11 -32.92 -7.61
CA VAL A 22 11.41 -32.44 -8.12
C VAL A 22 12.57 -33.25 -7.49
N MET A 23 12.51 -33.56 -6.20
CA MET A 23 13.52 -34.39 -5.54
C MET A 23 13.59 -35.81 -6.11
N GLU A 24 12.50 -36.30 -6.71
CA GLU A 24 12.44 -37.57 -7.45
C GLU A 24 12.84 -37.46 -8.92
N GLY A 25 13.26 -36.27 -9.39
CA GLY A 25 13.66 -35.99 -10.77
C GLY A 25 12.48 -35.76 -11.73
N ILE A 26 11.28 -35.51 -11.21
CA ILE A 26 10.08 -35.16 -11.97
C ILE A 26 10.04 -33.65 -12.13
N HIS A 27 9.58 -33.15 -13.27
CA HIS A 27 9.36 -31.72 -13.51
C HIS A 27 7.87 -31.38 -13.43
N PRO A 28 7.31 -31.11 -12.25
CA PRO A 28 5.88 -30.90 -12.06
C PRO A 28 5.42 -29.58 -12.68
N ARG A 29 4.19 -29.58 -13.20
CA ARG A 29 3.48 -28.40 -13.71
C ARG A 29 2.05 -28.44 -13.18
N TYR A 30 1.79 -27.74 -12.07
CA TYR A 30 0.48 -27.71 -11.42
C TYR A 30 -0.21 -26.39 -11.69
N PHE A 31 -1.38 -26.46 -12.32
CA PHE A 31 -2.23 -25.30 -12.62
C PHE A 31 -3.66 -25.61 -12.14
N GLY A 32 -3.93 -25.30 -10.88
CA GLY A 32 -5.26 -25.45 -10.29
C GLY A 32 -6.22 -24.32 -10.68
N ASP A 33 -7.43 -24.39 -10.13
CA ASP A 33 -8.45 -23.37 -10.35
C ASP A 33 -8.07 -22.07 -9.63
N ILE A 34 -7.79 -21.02 -10.42
CA ILE A 34 -7.48 -19.68 -9.89
C ILE A 34 -8.66 -19.02 -9.14
N ASN A 35 -9.87 -19.57 -9.25
CA ASN A 35 -11.07 -19.12 -8.55
C ASN A 35 -11.44 -19.99 -7.34
N ALA A 36 -10.61 -20.97 -7.00
CA ALA A 36 -10.80 -21.76 -5.79
C ALA A 36 -10.86 -20.87 -4.54
N PRO A 37 -11.60 -21.28 -3.50
CA PRO A 37 -11.57 -20.58 -2.22
C PRO A 37 -10.13 -20.40 -1.73
N VAL A 38 -9.88 -19.28 -1.07
CA VAL A 38 -8.57 -18.99 -0.46
C VAL A 38 -8.50 -19.73 0.87
N ASP A 39 -7.88 -20.91 0.88
CA ASP A 39 -7.60 -21.62 2.10
C ASP A 39 -6.35 -21.04 2.75
N GLU A 40 -6.45 -20.73 4.03
CA GLU A 40 -5.34 -20.23 4.82
C GLU A 40 -4.78 -21.37 5.69
N PHE A 41 -3.57 -21.79 5.37
CA PHE A 41 -2.78 -22.65 6.24
C PHE A 41 -1.96 -21.76 7.17
N GLY A 42 -1.56 -22.30 8.33
CA GLY A 42 -0.67 -21.60 9.25
C GLY A 42 0.53 -21.01 8.49
N ARG A 43 0.85 -19.75 8.75
CA ARG A 43 1.95 -19.04 8.06
C ARG A 43 3.18 -18.89 8.93
N VAL A 44 4.33 -18.90 8.30
CA VAL A 44 5.59 -18.43 8.88
C VAL A 44 5.70 -16.95 8.52
N LEU A 45 5.92 -16.09 9.51
CA LEU A 45 6.21 -14.68 9.25
C LEU A 45 7.63 -14.57 8.70
N THR A 46 7.76 -13.87 7.57
CA THR A 46 9.04 -13.52 6.94
C THR A 46 9.34 -12.03 7.04
N THR A 47 8.37 -11.24 7.53
CA THR A 47 8.58 -9.85 7.95
C THR A 47 9.29 -9.82 9.31
N PRO A 48 9.91 -8.69 9.70
CA PRO A 48 10.25 -8.45 11.09
C PRO A 48 9.05 -8.67 12.03
N ASP A 49 9.31 -9.03 13.28
CA ASP A 49 8.25 -9.46 14.21
C ASP A 49 7.27 -8.33 14.59
N HIS A 50 7.64 -7.07 14.37
CA HIS A 50 6.84 -5.91 14.79
C HIS A 50 5.80 -5.46 13.75
N TYR A 51 5.81 -5.96 12.50
CA TYR A 51 4.73 -5.72 11.56
C TYR A 51 4.35 -6.96 10.75
N ALA A 52 3.11 -7.02 10.29
CA ALA A 52 2.64 -8.13 9.48
C ALA A 52 1.57 -7.68 8.46
N TYR A 53 1.64 -8.25 7.26
CA TYR A 53 0.59 -8.11 6.27
C TYR A 53 -0.55 -9.08 6.54
N LEU A 54 -1.80 -8.58 6.54
CA LEU A 54 -3.02 -9.38 6.65
C LEU A 54 -3.77 -9.33 5.33
N ARG A 55 -3.69 -10.40 4.55
CA ARG A 55 -4.45 -10.51 3.31
C ARG A 55 -5.91 -10.83 3.61
N ILE A 56 -6.83 -9.98 3.15
CA ILE A 56 -8.27 -10.13 3.41
C ILE A 56 -9.07 -10.65 2.21
N ALA A 57 -8.51 -10.58 1.01
CA ALA A 57 -9.14 -11.06 -0.22
C ALA A 57 -8.08 -11.42 -1.28
N GLU A 58 -8.51 -12.09 -2.35
CA GLU A 58 -7.69 -12.48 -3.50
C GLU A 58 -8.45 -12.21 -4.80
N GLY A 59 -7.71 -11.90 -5.88
CA GLY A 59 -8.28 -11.62 -7.19
C GLY A 59 -8.83 -10.19 -7.33
N CYS A 60 -9.28 -9.83 -8.52
CA CYS A 60 -9.78 -8.49 -8.80
C CYS A 60 -10.75 -8.47 -9.98
N ASP A 61 -11.89 -7.77 -9.82
CA ASP A 61 -12.93 -7.62 -10.85
C ASP A 61 -12.99 -6.19 -11.43
N ASN A 62 -11.95 -5.37 -11.21
CA ASN A 62 -11.94 -4.00 -11.74
C ASN A 62 -11.63 -3.92 -13.23
N TRP A 63 -10.93 -4.94 -13.79
CA TRP A 63 -10.65 -5.06 -15.22
C TRP A 63 -10.02 -3.81 -15.84
N CYS A 64 -9.11 -3.15 -15.10
CA CYS A 64 -8.33 -2.05 -15.67
C CYS A 64 -7.64 -2.51 -16.96
N ALA A 65 -7.69 -1.70 -18.02
CA ALA A 65 -7.25 -2.13 -19.35
C ALA A 65 -5.76 -2.49 -19.44
N PHE A 66 -4.94 -1.96 -18.51
CA PHE A 66 -3.49 -2.23 -18.43
C PHE A 66 -3.13 -3.42 -17.53
N CYS A 67 -4.10 -3.99 -16.78
CA CYS A 67 -3.82 -4.91 -15.69
C CYS A 67 -4.13 -6.36 -16.05
N ILE A 68 -3.18 -7.27 -15.79
CA ILE A 68 -3.31 -8.71 -16.03
C ILE A 68 -3.86 -9.49 -14.82
N ILE A 69 -3.96 -8.87 -13.66
CA ILE A 69 -4.34 -9.52 -12.39
C ILE A 69 -5.63 -10.35 -12.48
N PRO A 70 -6.73 -9.88 -13.11
CA PRO A 70 -7.93 -10.70 -13.23
C PRO A 70 -7.71 -12.05 -13.92
N LYS A 71 -6.74 -12.13 -14.83
CA LYS A 71 -6.39 -13.37 -15.55
C LYS A 71 -5.45 -14.26 -14.74
N LEU A 72 -4.60 -13.68 -13.91
CA LEU A 72 -3.61 -14.41 -13.11
C LEU A 72 -4.16 -14.87 -11.76
N ARG A 73 -5.02 -14.04 -11.13
CA ARG A 73 -5.51 -14.25 -9.78
C ARG A 73 -7.00 -14.55 -9.70
N GLY A 74 -7.70 -14.53 -10.85
CA GLY A 74 -9.12 -14.83 -10.95
C GLY A 74 -10.03 -13.73 -10.42
N LYS A 75 -11.30 -14.11 -10.19
CA LYS A 75 -12.33 -13.22 -9.66
C LYS A 75 -12.01 -12.78 -8.24
N TYR A 76 -12.57 -11.65 -7.86
CA TYR A 76 -12.48 -11.18 -6.48
C TYR A 76 -13.13 -12.17 -5.50
N ARG A 77 -12.41 -12.58 -4.47
CA ARG A 77 -12.84 -13.52 -3.43
C ARG A 77 -12.40 -13.00 -2.07
N SER A 78 -13.37 -12.66 -1.23
CA SER A 78 -13.13 -12.25 0.15
C SER A 78 -12.88 -13.47 1.02
N ARG A 79 -11.91 -13.40 1.91
CA ARG A 79 -11.75 -14.38 2.98
C ARG A 79 -12.90 -14.22 3.99
N PRO A 80 -13.46 -15.31 4.52
CA PRO A 80 -14.45 -15.23 5.59
C PRO A 80 -13.94 -14.37 6.75
N MET A 81 -14.79 -13.48 7.26
CA MET A 81 -14.42 -12.52 8.31
C MET A 81 -13.82 -13.22 9.54
N GLU A 82 -14.41 -14.34 9.95
CA GLU A 82 -13.90 -15.10 11.10
C GLU A 82 -12.50 -15.67 10.86
N SER A 83 -12.18 -16.10 9.62
CA SER A 83 -10.83 -16.55 9.25
C SER A 83 -9.82 -15.40 9.34
N VAL A 84 -10.17 -14.22 8.84
CA VAL A 84 -9.33 -13.02 8.91
C VAL A 84 -9.08 -12.61 10.36
N LEU A 85 -10.14 -12.60 11.20
CA LEU A 85 -10.03 -12.25 12.61
C LEU A 85 -9.27 -13.29 13.43
N ALA A 86 -9.39 -14.58 13.10
CA ALA A 86 -8.60 -15.63 13.75
C ALA A 86 -7.10 -15.45 13.52
N GLU A 87 -6.69 -15.15 12.28
CA GLU A 87 -5.30 -14.84 11.95
C GLU A 87 -4.85 -13.55 12.65
N ALA A 88 -5.66 -12.50 12.62
CA ALA A 88 -5.33 -11.23 13.28
C ALA A 88 -5.13 -11.41 14.80
N ARG A 89 -5.97 -12.21 15.49
CA ARG A 89 -5.79 -12.54 16.91
C ARG A 89 -4.46 -13.28 17.17
N ALA A 90 -4.09 -14.20 16.27
CA ALA A 90 -2.81 -14.91 16.38
C ALA A 90 -1.60 -13.97 16.20
N LEU A 91 -1.69 -12.99 15.28
CA LEU A 91 -0.67 -11.96 15.08
C LEU A 91 -0.57 -11.01 16.28
N ALA A 92 -1.70 -10.56 16.82
CA ALA A 92 -1.73 -9.74 18.04
C ALA A 92 -1.10 -10.48 19.23
N ALA A 93 -1.44 -11.76 19.43
CA ALA A 93 -0.86 -12.59 20.48
C ALA A 93 0.66 -12.80 20.34
N ARG A 94 1.22 -12.65 19.15
CA ARG A 94 2.67 -12.66 18.88
C ARG A 94 3.35 -11.32 19.15
N GLY A 95 2.58 -10.28 19.47
CA GLY A 95 3.12 -8.94 19.76
C GLY A 95 3.35 -8.05 18.54
N VAL A 96 2.77 -8.38 17.38
CA VAL A 96 2.82 -7.52 16.18
C VAL A 96 2.28 -6.13 16.52
N LYS A 97 3.03 -5.09 16.18
CA LYS A 97 2.69 -3.69 16.48
C LYS A 97 1.91 -3.02 15.34
N GLU A 98 2.26 -3.31 14.10
CA GLU A 98 1.60 -2.75 12.93
C GLU A 98 0.97 -3.86 12.08
N LEU A 99 -0.37 -3.82 11.94
CA LEU A 99 -1.13 -4.70 11.07
C LEU A 99 -1.40 -3.99 9.75
N ILE A 100 -0.92 -4.56 8.64
CA ILE A 100 -1.10 -3.99 7.29
C ILE A 100 -2.18 -4.79 6.56
N VAL A 101 -3.35 -4.21 6.40
CA VAL A 101 -4.49 -4.83 5.69
C VAL A 101 -4.30 -4.68 4.19
N VAL A 102 -4.31 -5.79 3.45
CA VAL A 102 -3.96 -5.83 2.04
C VAL A 102 -4.85 -6.78 1.22
N ALA A 103 -5.15 -6.40 0.00
CA ALA A 103 -5.67 -7.20 -1.10
C ALA A 103 -5.37 -6.46 -2.41
N GLN A 104 -5.82 -6.95 -3.56
CA GLN A 104 -5.78 -6.21 -4.82
C GLN A 104 -6.72 -4.98 -4.81
N ASP A 105 -7.75 -5.04 -3.98
CA ASP A 105 -8.70 -3.95 -3.69
C ASP A 105 -9.40 -4.27 -2.37
N ILE A 106 -8.98 -3.64 -1.27
CA ILE A 106 -9.58 -3.92 0.04
C ILE A 106 -10.99 -3.33 0.18
N THR A 107 -11.32 -2.30 -0.59
CA THR A 107 -12.60 -1.59 -0.49
C THR A 107 -13.79 -2.45 -0.91
N ARG A 108 -13.55 -3.52 -1.68
CA ARG A 108 -14.57 -4.47 -2.11
C ARG A 108 -14.82 -5.61 -1.13
N TYR A 109 -14.14 -5.65 -0.01
CA TYR A 109 -14.25 -6.75 0.94
C TYR A 109 -15.71 -7.06 1.30
N GLY A 110 -16.09 -8.33 1.12
CA GLY A 110 -17.43 -8.87 1.36
C GLY A 110 -18.44 -8.69 0.22
N THR A 111 -18.14 -7.92 -0.84
CA THR A 111 -19.11 -7.70 -1.93
C THR A 111 -19.49 -8.98 -2.69
N ASP A 112 -18.64 -9.97 -2.68
CA ASP A 112 -18.87 -11.30 -3.28
C ASP A 112 -19.79 -12.21 -2.45
N TRP A 113 -20.12 -11.84 -1.22
CA TRP A 113 -21.04 -12.60 -0.36
C TRP A 113 -22.51 -12.21 -0.59
N ASP A 114 -22.81 -10.92 -0.48
CA ASP A 114 -24.19 -10.40 -0.49
C ASP A 114 -24.33 -9.08 -1.29
N GLY A 115 -23.28 -8.67 -2.00
CA GLY A 115 -23.23 -7.42 -2.76
C GLY A 115 -22.95 -6.18 -1.92
N ARG A 116 -22.77 -6.30 -0.60
CA ARG A 116 -22.46 -5.19 0.30
C ARG A 116 -20.98 -5.13 0.62
N ARG A 117 -20.52 -3.95 1.02
CA ARG A 117 -19.14 -3.74 1.48
C ARG A 117 -19.06 -3.98 2.99
N HIS A 118 -18.17 -4.86 3.40
CA HIS A 118 -17.97 -5.22 4.80
C HIS A 118 -16.60 -4.79 5.34
N LEU A 119 -15.83 -3.98 4.60
CA LEU A 119 -14.53 -3.51 5.09
C LEU A 119 -14.66 -2.70 6.37
N ALA A 120 -15.65 -1.81 6.46
CA ALA A 120 -15.87 -1.01 7.66
C ALA A 120 -16.17 -1.88 8.89
N ASP A 121 -16.99 -2.94 8.72
CA ASP A 121 -17.27 -3.91 9.78
C ASP A 121 -16.01 -4.64 10.23
N LEU A 122 -15.21 -5.11 9.27
CA LEU A 122 -13.95 -5.78 9.56
C LEU A 122 -12.96 -4.87 10.31
N LEU A 123 -12.83 -3.60 9.90
CA LEU A 123 -11.95 -2.65 10.55
C LEU A 123 -12.37 -2.35 12.00
N GLU A 124 -13.67 -2.22 12.25
CA GLU A 124 -14.20 -2.07 13.62
C GLU A 124 -13.85 -3.27 14.51
N GLU A 125 -13.90 -4.50 13.97
CA GLU A 125 -13.48 -5.70 14.72
C GLU A 125 -11.96 -5.78 14.91
N LEU A 126 -11.17 -5.44 13.90
CA LEU A 126 -9.71 -5.40 14.00
C LEU A 126 -9.24 -4.38 15.04
N CYS A 127 -9.89 -3.22 15.14
CA CYS A 127 -9.56 -2.19 16.13
C CYS A 127 -9.78 -2.65 17.60
N LYS A 128 -10.57 -3.71 17.84
CA LYS A 128 -10.74 -4.29 19.18
C LYS A 128 -9.55 -5.16 19.61
N LEU A 129 -8.70 -5.57 18.66
CA LEU A 129 -7.52 -6.38 18.92
C LEU A 129 -6.34 -5.51 19.40
N ASP A 130 -5.33 -6.14 19.97
CA ASP A 130 -4.17 -5.46 20.56
C ASP A 130 -3.11 -5.13 19.49
N PHE A 131 -3.50 -4.26 18.56
CA PHE A 131 -2.57 -3.62 17.60
C PHE A 131 -2.53 -2.13 17.92
N PRO A 132 -1.36 -1.54 18.13
CA PRO A 132 -1.21 -0.08 18.14
C PRO A 132 -1.58 0.55 16.80
N TRP A 133 -1.13 -0.04 15.70
CA TRP A 133 -1.27 0.49 14.36
C TRP A 133 -1.96 -0.49 13.39
N ILE A 134 -2.91 0.04 12.60
CA ILE A 134 -3.56 -0.65 11.48
C ILE A 134 -3.41 0.22 10.25
N ARG A 135 -2.69 -0.27 9.24
CA ARG A 135 -2.47 0.42 7.96
C ARG A 135 -3.31 -0.20 6.87
N LEU A 136 -3.80 0.64 5.93
CA LEU A 136 -4.66 0.22 4.83
C LEU A 136 -3.96 0.45 3.49
N HIS A 137 -3.88 -0.59 2.66
CA HIS A 137 -3.32 -0.52 1.32
C HIS A 137 -4.34 -0.87 0.25
N TYR A 138 -4.22 -0.24 -0.94
CA TYR A 138 -5.02 -0.50 -2.13
C TYR A 138 -6.52 -0.22 -1.94
N LEU A 139 -6.83 1.04 -1.58
CA LEU A 139 -8.19 1.54 -1.54
C LEU A 139 -8.61 2.08 -2.93
N TYR A 140 -9.68 1.55 -3.46
CA TYR A 140 -10.19 2.02 -4.76
C TYR A 140 -11.10 3.24 -4.55
N PRO A 141 -10.86 4.38 -5.24
CA PRO A 141 -11.56 5.64 -4.95
C PRO A 141 -13.08 5.51 -5.04
N GLU A 142 -13.61 4.82 -6.05
CA GLU A 142 -15.05 4.70 -6.30
C GLU A 142 -15.79 3.82 -5.29
N GLN A 143 -15.07 3.16 -4.42
CA GLN A 143 -15.63 2.26 -3.41
C GLN A 143 -15.57 2.87 -1.99
N MET A 144 -14.98 4.06 -1.84
CA MET A 144 -14.87 4.74 -0.55
C MET A 144 -16.17 5.46 -0.20
N ASP A 145 -16.99 4.85 0.64
CA ASP A 145 -18.24 5.44 1.10
C ASP A 145 -18.09 6.20 2.42
N GLY A 146 -19.15 6.96 2.77
CA GLY A 146 -19.15 7.77 3.98
C GLY A 146 -19.03 6.99 5.28
N ARG A 147 -19.42 5.69 5.31
CA ARG A 147 -19.26 4.80 6.46
C ARG A 147 -17.78 4.42 6.65
N LEU A 148 -17.13 3.97 5.58
CA LEU A 148 -15.71 3.62 5.61
C LEU A 148 -14.85 4.81 6.03
N ILE A 149 -15.08 5.99 5.41
CA ILE A 149 -14.38 7.23 5.77
C ILE A 149 -14.62 7.56 7.25
N GLY A 150 -15.85 7.40 7.74
CA GLY A 150 -16.19 7.64 9.14
C GLY A 150 -15.47 6.72 10.13
N VAL A 151 -15.30 5.42 9.78
CA VAL A 151 -14.53 4.46 10.59
C VAL A 151 -13.06 4.85 10.60
N ILE A 152 -12.46 5.13 9.44
CA ILE A 152 -11.06 5.54 9.33
C ILE A 152 -10.78 6.83 10.13
N ALA A 153 -11.69 7.79 10.07
CA ALA A 153 -11.55 9.05 10.81
C ALA A 153 -11.61 8.86 12.33
N ARG A 154 -12.58 8.03 12.80
CA ARG A 154 -12.88 7.86 14.22
C ARG A 154 -11.90 6.97 14.95
N GLU A 155 -11.43 5.89 14.31
CA GLU A 155 -10.61 4.89 14.96
C GLU A 155 -9.14 5.34 15.05
N PRO A 156 -8.58 5.53 16.25
CA PRO A 156 -7.22 6.06 16.41
C PRO A 156 -6.15 5.05 15.98
N LYS A 157 -6.42 3.75 16.03
CA LYS A 157 -5.50 2.71 15.61
C LYS A 157 -5.33 2.64 14.09
N ILE A 158 -6.33 3.12 13.32
CA ILE A 158 -6.22 3.19 11.87
C ILE A 158 -5.37 4.40 11.52
N LEU A 159 -4.20 4.14 10.93
CA LEU A 159 -3.27 5.19 10.55
C LEU A 159 -3.90 6.13 9.53
N LYS A 160 -3.63 7.42 9.68
CA LYS A 160 -4.13 8.45 8.77
C LYS A 160 -3.27 8.51 7.50
N TYR A 161 -3.06 7.36 6.94
CA TYR A 161 -2.32 7.09 5.71
C TYR A 161 -3.19 6.24 4.80
N LEU A 162 -3.54 6.73 3.61
CA LEU A 162 -4.39 6.03 2.66
C LEU A 162 -3.67 5.88 1.33
N ASP A 163 -3.51 4.63 0.89
CA ASP A 163 -2.97 4.28 -0.42
C ASP A 163 -4.12 4.13 -1.43
N ILE A 164 -4.28 5.13 -2.28
CA ILE A 164 -5.36 5.25 -3.27
C ILE A 164 -4.73 5.31 -4.67
N PRO A 165 -4.58 4.17 -5.38
CA PRO A 165 -3.93 4.13 -6.70
C PRO A 165 -4.84 4.75 -7.78
N LEU A 166 -4.61 6.03 -8.10
CA LEU A 166 -5.38 6.77 -9.11
C LEU A 166 -4.99 6.40 -10.54
N GLN A 167 -3.72 6.13 -10.78
CA GLN A 167 -3.07 5.81 -12.06
C GLN A 167 -2.94 7.02 -12.98
N HIS A 168 -3.97 7.84 -13.15
CA HIS A 168 -4.03 9.09 -13.91
C HIS A 168 -5.17 9.97 -13.41
N CYS A 169 -5.25 11.23 -13.85
CA CYS A 169 -6.35 12.14 -13.52
C CYS A 169 -7.22 12.52 -14.73
N ASN A 170 -6.67 12.46 -15.95
CA ASN A 170 -7.40 12.87 -17.14
C ASN A 170 -8.56 11.93 -17.49
N ASP A 171 -9.75 12.49 -17.74
CA ASP A 171 -10.98 11.73 -17.97
C ASP A 171 -10.92 10.79 -19.18
N ALA A 172 -10.27 11.22 -20.27
CA ALA A 172 -10.15 10.40 -21.48
C ALA A 172 -9.24 9.20 -21.23
N ILE A 173 -8.14 9.39 -20.51
CA ILE A 173 -7.21 8.32 -20.12
C ILE A 173 -7.89 7.37 -19.13
N LEU A 174 -8.52 7.86 -18.08
CA LEU A 174 -9.24 7.04 -17.10
C LEU A 174 -10.29 6.16 -17.78
N ARG A 175 -11.11 6.73 -18.65
CA ARG A 175 -12.13 5.99 -19.40
C ARG A 175 -11.51 4.93 -20.33
N ARG A 176 -10.42 5.27 -21.03
CA ARG A 176 -9.69 4.35 -21.91
C ARG A 176 -9.07 3.19 -21.15
N MET A 177 -8.61 3.45 -19.94
CA MET A 177 -8.04 2.44 -19.02
C MET A 177 -9.09 1.68 -18.21
N ASN A 178 -10.36 1.83 -18.54
CA ASN A 178 -11.49 1.21 -17.82
C ASN A 178 -11.47 1.55 -16.32
N ARG A 179 -11.04 2.76 -15.97
CA ARG A 179 -11.14 3.30 -14.62
C ARG A 179 -12.49 3.99 -14.47
N ARG A 180 -13.10 3.83 -13.32
CA ARG A 180 -14.37 4.48 -12.99
C ARG A 180 -14.10 5.84 -12.36
N GLY A 181 -15.09 6.73 -12.45
CA GLY A 181 -14.94 8.11 -12.00
C GLY A 181 -14.26 8.99 -13.06
N ASP A 182 -14.19 10.27 -12.77
CA ASP A 182 -13.53 11.31 -13.53
C ASP A 182 -12.69 12.17 -12.60
N LYS A 183 -11.99 13.14 -13.14
CA LYS A 183 -11.14 14.06 -12.37
C LYS A 183 -11.93 14.77 -11.27
N ALA A 184 -13.10 15.30 -11.61
CA ALA A 184 -13.94 16.04 -10.64
C ALA A 184 -14.37 15.14 -9.46
N TYR A 185 -14.73 13.90 -9.73
CA TYR A 185 -15.01 12.90 -8.68
C TYR A 185 -13.81 12.64 -7.79
N ILE A 186 -12.62 12.49 -8.39
CA ILE A 186 -11.38 12.25 -7.63
C ILE A 186 -11.08 13.44 -6.73
N GLU A 187 -11.14 14.65 -7.27
CA GLU A 187 -10.89 15.89 -6.52
C GLU A 187 -11.86 16.05 -5.34
N ASP A 188 -13.16 15.86 -5.57
CA ASP A 188 -14.21 15.88 -4.53
C ASP A 188 -13.96 14.83 -3.43
N LEU A 189 -13.54 13.62 -3.82
CA LEU A 189 -13.18 12.57 -2.85
C LEU A 189 -11.97 12.97 -2.01
N LEU A 190 -10.89 13.47 -2.63
CA LEU A 190 -9.68 13.87 -1.92
C LEU A 190 -9.92 15.03 -0.96
N GLU A 191 -10.75 16.01 -1.36
CA GLU A 191 -11.18 17.10 -0.50
C GLU A 191 -11.95 16.58 0.71
N LYS A 192 -12.97 15.75 0.50
CA LYS A 192 -13.75 15.10 1.58
C LYS A 192 -12.88 14.29 2.54
N LEU A 193 -11.89 13.58 2.02
CA LEU A 193 -10.97 12.80 2.86
C LEU A 193 -10.15 13.73 3.75
N ARG A 194 -9.60 14.81 3.22
CA ARG A 194 -8.82 15.79 4.00
C ARG A 194 -9.65 16.51 5.05
N GLU A 195 -10.89 16.88 4.71
CA GLU A 195 -11.81 17.52 5.66
C GLU A 195 -12.17 16.59 6.84
N ARG A 196 -12.36 15.30 6.56
CA ARG A 196 -12.85 14.35 7.56
C ARG A 196 -11.76 13.65 8.35
N ILE A 197 -10.53 13.61 7.83
CA ILE A 197 -9.39 12.90 8.41
C ILE A 197 -8.23 13.88 8.61
N PRO A 198 -8.17 14.58 9.74
CA PRO A 198 -7.06 15.48 10.05
C PRO A 198 -5.71 14.75 10.03
N GLY A 199 -4.68 15.39 9.48
CA GLY A 199 -3.35 14.82 9.35
C GLY A 199 -3.23 13.71 8.30
N LEU A 200 -4.19 13.61 7.37
CA LEU A 200 -4.18 12.58 6.34
C LEU A 200 -2.98 12.68 5.42
N VAL A 201 -2.24 11.59 5.31
CA VAL A 201 -1.23 11.34 4.28
C VAL A 201 -1.86 10.53 3.16
N LEU A 202 -1.83 11.09 1.95
CA LEU A 202 -2.29 10.43 0.74
C LEU A 202 -1.10 9.85 -0.03
N ARG A 203 -1.19 8.58 -0.31
CA ARG A 203 -0.32 7.87 -1.25
C ARG A 203 -1.10 7.49 -2.50
N THR A 204 -0.45 7.58 -3.64
CA THR A 204 -1.00 7.13 -4.92
C THR A 204 0.01 6.36 -5.75
N SER A 205 -0.47 5.69 -6.78
CA SER A 205 0.35 5.19 -7.88
C SER A 205 -0.09 5.88 -9.16
N LEU A 206 0.87 6.32 -9.96
CA LEU A 206 0.65 6.99 -11.24
C LEU A 206 1.38 6.25 -12.36
N ILE A 207 0.81 6.25 -13.55
CA ILE A 207 1.40 5.64 -14.74
C ILE A 207 1.48 6.70 -15.82
N THR A 208 2.68 6.94 -16.34
CA THR A 208 2.96 7.85 -17.46
C THR A 208 3.06 7.08 -18.77
N GLY A 209 2.73 7.71 -19.88
CA GLY A 209 2.80 7.08 -21.20
C GLY A 209 1.70 6.06 -21.48
N LEU A 210 0.59 6.14 -20.76
CA LEU A 210 -0.60 5.31 -21.04
C LEU A 210 -1.12 5.55 -22.48
N PRO A 211 -1.72 4.54 -23.13
CA PRO A 211 -2.32 4.70 -24.43
C PRO A 211 -3.25 5.90 -24.52
N GLY A 212 -2.91 6.85 -25.41
CA GLY A 212 -3.66 8.08 -25.62
C GLY A 212 -3.23 9.28 -24.78
N GLU A 213 -2.20 9.15 -23.95
CA GLU A 213 -1.61 10.27 -23.23
C GLU A 213 -0.75 11.12 -24.18
N GLY A 214 -1.28 12.26 -24.60
CA GLY A 214 -0.53 13.30 -25.30
C GLY A 214 0.11 14.29 -24.31
N GLU A 215 0.64 15.40 -24.83
CA GLU A 215 1.28 16.41 -24.00
C GLU A 215 0.27 17.09 -23.07
N ALA A 216 -0.94 17.38 -23.57
CA ALA A 216 -1.97 18.04 -22.76
C ALA A 216 -2.44 17.19 -21.57
N GLU A 217 -2.60 15.87 -21.76
CA GLU A 217 -2.98 14.93 -20.72
C GLU A 217 -1.86 14.78 -19.68
N PHE A 218 -0.61 14.79 -20.14
CA PHE A 218 0.55 14.76 -19.27
C PHE A 218 0.72 16.03 -18.44
N GLU A 219 0.58 17.21 -19.07
CA GLU A 219 0.59 18.50 -18.36
C GLU A 219 -0.52 18.55 -17.30
N GLU A 220 -1.71 18.05 -17.63
CA GLU A 220 -2.81 17.96 -16.68
C GLU A 220 -2.48 17.06 -15.48
N LEU A 221 -1.79 15.92 -15.70
CA LEU A 221 -1.35 15.03 -14.62
C LEU A 221 -0.34 15.75 -13.70
N CYS A 222 0.63 16.46 -14.26
CA CYS A 222 1.60 17.23 -13.51
C CYS A 222 0.93 18.30 -12.65
N GLN A 223 -0.01 19.07 -13.24
CA GLN A 223 -0.74 20.11 -12.52
C GLN A 223 -1.62 19.51 -11.42
N PHE A 224 -2.33 18.42 -11.71
CA PHE A 224 -3.14 17.71 -10.73
C PHE A 224 -2.30 17.24 -9.52
N LEU A 225 -1.14 16.63 -9.75
CA LEU A 225 -0.26 16.18 -8.67
C LEU A 225 0.17 17.35 -7.78
N TRP A 226 0.54 18.46 -8.42
CA TRP A 226 0.92 19.69 -7.73
C TRP A 226 -0.22 20.28 -6.90
N ASP A 227 -1.42 20.40 -7.50
CA ASP A 227 -2.59 20.97 -6.83
C ASP A 227 -3.08 20.07 -5.70
N GLN A 228 -3.09 18.76 -5.93
CA GLN A 228 -3.53 17.80 -4.93
C GLN A 228 -2.48 17.48 -3.84
N ARG A 229 -1.25 17.96 -3.98
CA ARG A 229 -0.21 17.81 -2.94
C ARG A 229 -0.13 16.39 -2.40
N MET A 230 -0.06 15.39 -3.29
CA MET A 230 0.10 14.00 -2.90
C MET A 230 1.46 13.80 -2.25
N LEU A 231 1.47 13.49 -0.93
CA LEU A 231 2.73 13.38 -0.20
C LEU A 231 3.55 12.18 -0.65
N ARG A 232 2.91 11.09 -1.05
CA ARG A 232 3.58 9.88 -1.52
C ARG A 232 3.03 9.48 -2.88
N ALA A 233 3.90 9.22 -3.84
CA ALA A 233 3.51 8.71 -5.15
C ALA A 233 4.53 7.72 -5.70
N GLY A 234 4.07 6.52 -6.04
CA GLY A 234 4.81 5.62 -6.91
C GLY A 234 4.52 5.98 -8.37
N VAL A 235 5.55 6.28 -9.14
CA VAL A 235 5.41 6.67 -10.55
C VAL A 235 6.06 5.63 -11.45
N PHE A 236 5.32 5.14 -12.43
CA PHE A 236 5.76 4.07 -13.32
C PHE A 236 5.57 4.47 -14.78
N PRO A 237 6.58 4.31 -15.65
CA PRO A 237 6.34 4.37 -17.09
C PRO A 237 5.47 3.17 -17.49
N TYR A 238 4.52 3.37 -18.39
CA TYR A 238 3.65 2.30 -18.85
C TYR A 238 4.46 1.18 -19.50
N SER A 239 4.31 -0.03 -18.97
CA SER A 239 4.86 -1.26 -19.53
C SER A 239 3.69 -2.13 -20.06
N PRO A 240 3.62 -2.42 -21.35
CA PRO A 240 2.54 -3.23 -21.90
C PRO A 240 2.64 -4.68 -21.43
N GLU A 241 1.57 -5.16 -20.82
CA GLU A 241 1.46 -6.53 -20.32
C GLU A 241 0.70 -7.40 -21.33
N GLU A 242 1.31 -8.50 -21.77
CA GLU A 242 0.69 -9.39 -22.75
C GLU A 242 -0.69 -9.89 -22.28
N GLY A 243 -1.64 -9.90 -23.21
CA GLY A 243 -3.00 -10.35 -22.90
C GLY A 243 -3.91 -9.27 -22.32
N THR A 244 -3.42 -8.05 -22.05
CA THR A 244 -4.26 -6.93 -21.63
C THR A 244 -4.84 -6.16 -22.83
N PRO A 245 -5.99 -5.48 -22.67
CA PRO A 245 -6.52 -4.62 -23.72
C PRO A 245 -5.56 -3.48 -24.11
N ALA A 246 -4.93 -2.83 -23.13
CA ALA A 246 -4.05 -1.68 -23.36
C ALA A 246 -2.78 -2.05 -24.17
N ALA A 247 -2.29 -3.30 -24.07
CA ALA A 247 -1.14 -3.77 -24.85
C ALA A 247 -1.38 -3.79 -26.37
N LYS A 248 -2.67 -3.71 -26.78
CA LYS A 248 -3.08 -3.69 -28.20
C LYS A 248 -3.36 -2.27 -28.72
N MET A 249 -3.29 -1.27 -27.87
CA MET A 249 -3.52 0.13 -28.22
C MET A 249 -2.23 0.81 -28.66
N ASP A 250 -2.36 1.87 -29.46
CA ASP A 250 -1.24 2.75 -29.75
C ASP A 250 -0.73 3.37 -28.47
N ARG A 251 0.57 3.28 -28.25
CA ARG A 251 1.22 3.71 -27.02
C ARG A 251 2.17 4.86 -27.25
N VAL A 252 2.46 5.57 -26.21
CA VAL A 252 3.58 6.54 -26.15
C VAL A 252 4.89 5.76 -26.25
N ASP A 253 5.90 6.38 -26.87
CA ASP A 253 7.25 5.81 -26.90
C ASP A 253 7.78 5.54 -25.49
N THR A 254 8.53 4.46 -25.33
CA THR A 254 9.02 4.05 -24.00
C THR A 254 9.98 5.07 -23.38
N GLU A 255 10.84 5.69 -24.19
CA GLU A 255 11.77 6.72 -23.70
C GLU A 255 11.02 7.96 -23.25
N GLU A 256 9.96 8.34 -23.99
CA GLU A 256 9.09 9.46 -23.61
C GLU A 256 8.29 9.15 -22.34
N ALA A 257 7.74 7.93 -22.20
CA ALA A 257 7.06 7.51 -20.99
C ALA A 257 7.99 7.55 -19.76
N GLN A 258 9.24 7.13 -19.91
CA GLN A 258 10.27 7.20 -18.88
C GLN A 258 10.60 8.66 -18.52
N ARG A 259 10.82 9.51 -19.51
CA ARG A 259 11.07 10.95 -19.29
C ARG A 259 9.94 11.62 -18.53
N ARG A 260 8.69 11.30 -18.87
CA ARG A 260 7.51 11.78 -18.16
C ARG A 260 7.46 11.29 -16.71
N ALA A 261 7.81 10.02 -16.47
CA ALA A 261 7.86 9.49 -15.11
C ALA A 261 8.88 10.25 -14.26
N GLU A 262 10.07 10.54 -14.77
CA GLU A 262 11.11 11.31 -14.09
C GLU A 262 10.63 12.73 -13.73
N LEU A 263 9.92 13.41 -14.64
CA LEU A 263 9.34 14.74 -14.36
C LEU A 263 8.27 14.69 -13.26
N VAL A 264 7.42 13.66 -13.26
CA VAL A 264 6.41 13.49 -12.20
C VAL A 264 7.07 13.18 -10.85
N VAL A 265 8.15 12.39 -10.84
CA VAL A 265 8.96 12.15 -9.64
C VAL A 265 9.58 13.44 -9.12
N ASP A 266 10.11 14.30 -9.99
CA ASP A 266 10.64 15.61 -9.57
C ASP A 266 9.59 16.49 -8.90
N ILE A 267 8.36 16.52 -9.44
CA ILE A 267 7.26 17.27 -8.83
C ILE A 267 6.94 16.71 -7.45
N GLN A 268 6.84 15.37 -7.35
CA GLN A 268 6.50 14.71 -6.10
C GLN A 268 7.60 14.90 -5.04
N SER A 269 8.86 14.86 -5.43
CA SER A 269 10.00 15.11 -4.54
C SER A 269 9.95 16.52 -3.94
N ARG A 270 9.61 17.54 -4.73
CA ARG A 270 9.46 18.91 -4.22
C ARG A 270 8.30 19.03 -3.22
N ILE A 271 7.18 18.35 -3.46
CA ILE A 271 6.05 18.31 -2.52
C ILE A 271 6.49 17.67 -1.20
N MET A 272 7.28 16.61 -1.28
CA MET A 272 7.82 15.90 -0.12
C MET A 272 8.84 16.76 0.63
N ASP A 273 9.71 17.49 -0.07
CA ASP A 273 10.69 18.39 0.54
C ASP A 273 10.02 19.50 1.35
N GLU A 274 8.97 20.14 0.79
CA GLU A 274 8.20 21.15 1.52
C GLU A 274 7.52 20.58 2.78
N TRP A 275 7.03 19.34 2.71
CA TRP A 275 6.47 18.66 3.88
C TRP A 275 7.56 18.34 4.91
N ASN A 276 8.73 17.85 4.48
CA ASN A 276 9.87 17.56 5.34
C ASN A 276 10.37 18.84 6.05
N GLU A 277 10.44 19.96 5.34
CA GLU A 277 10.80 21.26 5.93
C GLU A 277 9.79 21.69 7.01
N ALA A 278 8.49 21.50 6.76
CA ALA A 278 7.45 21.82 7.73
C ALA A 278 7.48 20.92 8.99
N MET A 279 8.06 19.73 8.89
CA MET A 279 8.21 18.81 10.03
C MET A 279 9.38 19.18 10.95
N GLN A 280 10.27 20.06 10.54
CA GLN A 280 11.43 20.44 11.36
C GLN A 280 11.00 21.08 12.69
N GLY A 281 11.50 20.53 13.79
CA GLY A 281 11.18 20.94 15.17
C GLY A 281 9.99 20.18 15.77
N GLU A 282 9.18 19.50 14.96
CA GLU A 282 8.07 18.67 15.43
C GLU A 282 8.59 17.41 16.15
N THR A 283 7.81 16.94 17.12
CA THR A 283 8.08 15.68 17.81
C THR A 283 7.00 14.68 17.43
N ILE A 284 7.42 13.59 16.78
CA ILE A 284 6.51 12.57 16.22
C ILE A 284 6.76 11.21 16.86
N GLU A 285 5.73 10.37 16.84
CA GLU A 285 5.82 8.96 17.23
C GLU A 285 6.42 8.14 16.10
N VAL A 286 7.42 7.34 16.39
CA VAL A 286 8.15 6.49 15.45
C VAL A 286 8.17 5.06 15.97
N LEU A 287 7.74 4.11 15.15
CA LEU A 287 7.98 2.69 15.35
C LEU A 287 9.38 2.36 14.85
N CYS A 288 10.28 2.01 15.75
CA CYS A 288 11.66 1.68 15.41
C CYS A 288 11.74 0.37 14.65
N ASP A 289 12.40 0.39 13.50
CA ASP A 289 12.69 -0.82 12.69
C ASP A 289 14.06 -1.43 13.03
N GLY A 290 14.88 -0.73 13.85
CA GLY A 290 16.17 -1.17 14.36
C GLY A 290 17.32 -0.22 14.01
N PHE A 291 18.55 -0.67 14.27
CA PHE A 291 19.76 0.09 13.97
C PHE A 291 20.25 -0.21 12.56
N ASP A 292 20.45 0.84 11.78
CA ASP A 292 21.01 0.76 10.44
C ASP A 292 22.52 0.93 10.46
N GLY A 293 23.23 -0.12 10.12
CA GLY A 293 24.71 -0.14 10.12
C GLY A 293 25.35 0.68 9.01
N GLN A 294 24.61 1.10 7.98
CA GLN A 294 25.15 1.95 6.91
C GLN A 294 25.14 3.42 7.31
N SER A 295 24.01 3.91 7.80
CA SER A 295 23.89 5.28 8.31
C SER A 295 24.48 5.47 9.72
N MET A 296 24.70 4.37 10.46
CA MET A 296 25.09 4.37 11.87
C MET A 296 24.06 5.09 12.78
N MET A 297 22.77 5.02 12.40
CA MET A 297 21.64 5.62 13.10
C MET A 297 20.57 4.56 13.38
N ASN A 298 19.67 4.84 14.30
CA ASN A 298 18.44 4.09 14.41
C ASN A 298 17.52 4.50 13.25
N ALA A 299 16.74 3.56 12.73
CA ALA A 299 15.79 3.79 11.67
C ALA A 299 14.39 3.34 12.12
N GLY A 300 13.37 4.03 11.66
CA GLY A 300 11.99 3.70 11.96
C GLY A 300 11.03 4.40 11.03
N ARG A 301 9.76 4.33 11.35
CA ARG A 301 8.67 4.90 10.56
C ARG A 301 7.64 5.57 11.46
N SER A 302 7.08 6.68 11.01
CA SER A 302 5.87 7.24 11.58
C SER A 302 4.62 6.64 10.92
N TYR A 303 3.47 7.19 11.24
CA TYR A 303 2.23 6.84 10.54
C TYR A 303 2.30 7.17 9.03
N ALA A 304 3.17 8.10 8.62
CA ALA A 304 3.27 8.62 7.27
C ALA A 304 4.16 7.78 6.33
N GLU A 305 4.84 6.76 6.83
CA GLU A 305 5.70 5.86 6.07
C GLU A 305 5.20 4.41 6.16
N SER A 306 5.00 3.78 5.02
CA SER A 306 4.71 2.34 4.93
C SER A 306 6.01 1.53 4.81
N PRO A 307 6.13 0.38 5.49
CA PRO A 307 7.34 -0.44 5.42
C PRO A 307 7.61 -0.90 3.98
N ASP A 308 8.87 -0.87 3.60
CA ASP A 308 9.42 -1.34 2.31
C ASP A 308 8.91 -0.58 1.06
N ILE A 309 8.06 0.44 1.24
CA ILE A 309 7.45 1.20 0.13
C ILE A 309 7.88 2.67 0.18
N ASP A 310 7.80 3.28 1.35
CA ASP A 310 8.16 4.68 1.57
C ASP A 310 9.54 4.78 2.25
N GLY A 311 10.05 5.99 2.42
CA GLY A 311 11.29 6.25 3.13
C GLY A 311 11.23 5.93 4.62
N ARG A 312 12.32 6.22 5.31
CA ARG A 312 12.49 5.99 6.75
C ARG A 312 12.75 7.30 7.48
N ILE A 313 12.68 7.23 8.79
CA ILE A 313 13.11 8.30 9.69
C ILE A 313 14.36 7.81 10.39
N TYR A 314 15.48 8.50 10.17
CA TYR A 314 16.73 8.21 10.87
C TYR A 314 16.84 9.08 12.11
N PHE A 315 17.24 8.48 13.22
CA PHE A 315 17.39 9.25 14.46
C PHE A 315 18.56 8.79 15.31
N THR A 316 19.14 9.75 16.02
CA THR A 316 20.20 9.51 16.99
C THR A 316 19.62 9.22 18.36
N ALA A 317 20.29 8.34 19.11
CA ALA A 317 20.03 7.99 20.51
C ALA A 317 21.37 7.61 21.16
N ASP A 318 21.38 7.43 22.49
CA ASP A 318 22.58 6.99 23.23
C ASP A 318 23.08 5.58 22.85
N GLY A 319 22.32 4.85 22.03
CA GLY A 319 22.66 3.53 21.52
C GLY A 319 21.56 2.96 20.62
N PRO A 320 21.71 1.69 20.19
CA PRO A 320 20.69 1.00 19.42
C PRO A 320 19.36 0.90 20.18
N VAL A 321 18.27 1.28 19.51
CA VAL A 321 16.90 1.10 20.00
C VAL A 321 16.35 -0.23 19.50
N GLU A 322 15.67 -0.98 20.35
CA GLU A 322 15.09 -2.27 20.00
C GLU A 322 14.02 -2.12 18.93
N ALA A 323 14.08 -2.95 17.87
CA ALA A 323 13.07 -2.98 16.83
C ALA A 323 11.68 -3.33 17.39
N GLY A 324 10.65 -2.65 16.92
CA GLY A 324 9.28 -2.80 17.44
C GLY A 324 8.96 -1.92 18.64
N THR A 325 9.89 -1.06 19.08
CA THR A 325 9.65 -0.07 20.14
C THR A 325 9.08 1.21 19.54
N PHE A 326 8.04 1.75 20.15
CA PHE A 326 7.57 3.11 19.87
C PHE A 326 8.41 4.12 20.63
N VAL A 327 8.90 5.11 19.92
CA VAL A 327 9.72 6.19 20.47
C VAL A 327 9.23 7.55 19.99
N ARG A 328 9.56 8.60 20.73
CA ARG A 328 9.34 9.97 20.29
C ARG A 328 10.60 10.52 19.69
N VAL A 329 10.52 11.04 18.47
CA VAL A 329 11.66 11.61 17.75
C VAL A 329 11.36 13.08 17.45
N ARG A 330 12.25 13.97 17.86
CA ARG A 330 12.21 15.37 17.43
C ARG A 330 12.93 15.50 16.11
N ILE A 331 12.21 15.93 15.08
CA ILE A 331 12.76 16.10 13.73
C ILE A 331 13.72 17.28 13.71
N THR A 332 14.92 17.06 13.21
CA THR A 332 15.98 18.08 13.11
C THR A 332 16.24 18.48 11.67
N GLY A 333 15.78 17.71 10.69
CA GLY A 333 15.95 18.00 9.26
C GLY A 333 15.53 16.84 8.39
N ALA A 334 16.03 16.85 7.15
CA ALA A 334 15.90 15.76 6.19
C ALA A 334 17.21 15.54 5.44
N MET A 335 17.43 14.31 4.98
CA MET A 335 18.57 13.92 4.16
C MET A 335 18.10 12.96 3.08
N ASP A 336 18.39 13.28 1.82
CA ASP A 336 17.97 12.46 0.66
C ASP A 336 16.46 12.16 0.62
N GLY A 337 15.63 13.13 1.03
CA GLY A 337 14.15 12.99 1.09
C GLY A 337 13.62 12.27 2.34
N GLU A 338 14.49 11.74 3.20
CA GLU A 338 14.12 11.05 4.45
C GLU A 338 14.31 11.95 5.66
N LEU A 339 13.39 11.89 6.63
CA LEU A 339 13.47 12.70 7.85
C LEU A 339 14.63 12.24 8.74
N THR A 340 15.27 13.21 9.40
CA THR A 340 16.29 12.96 10.42
C THR A 340 15.91 13.61 11.74
N GLY A 341 16.30 12.99 12.87
CA GLY A 341 15.92 13.51 14.18
C GLY A 341 16.75 12.97 15.34
N GLU A 342 16.30 13.29 16.53
CA GLU A 342 16.89 12.89 17.80
C GLU A 342 15.83 12.24 18.67
N LEU A 343 16.18 11.16 19.34
CA LEU A 343 15.33 10.56 20.36
C LEU A 343 15.04 11.57 21.46
N VAL A 344 13.75 11.76 21.76
CA VAL A 344 13.33 12.53 22.93
C VAL A 344 13.21 11.54 24.09
N PRO A 345 13.98 11.71 25.18
CA PRO A 345 13.82 10.86 26.36
C PRO A 345 12.40 10.95 26.91
N ASP A 346 11.82 9.82 27.29
CA ASP A 346 10.61 9.82 28.09
C ASP A 346 10.95 10.50 29.41
N PHE A 347 10.48 11.72 29.58
CA PHE A 347 10.48 12.30 30.94
C PHE A 347 9.47 11.48 31.77
N GLU A 348 9.95 10.66 32.68
CA GLU A 348 9.11 10.23 33.81
C GLU A 348 8.39 11.48 34.30
N GLU A 349 7.05 11.45 34.26
CA GLU A 349 6.27 12.47 34.98
C GLU A 349 6.78 12.48 36.42
N VAL A 350 7.60 13.45 36.74
CA VAL A 350 7.94 13.74 38.14
C VAL A 350 6.62 14.15 38.77
N SER A 351 5.96 13.19 39.40
CA SER A 351 4.82 13.43 40.25
C SER A 351 5.26 14.37 41.36
N LEU A 352 4.85 15.66 41.24
CA LEU A 352 4.88 16.66 42.30
C LEU A 352 3.76 16.41 43.29
#